data_5b5d419e9f55825c626830457260cbb7
#
_entry.id   5b5d419e9f55825c626830457260cbb7
#
_cell.length_a   1.000
_cell.length_b   1.000
_cell.length_c   1.000
_cell.angle_alpha   90.00
_cell.angle_beta   90.00
_cell.angle_gamma   90.00
#
_symmetry.space_group_name_H-M   'P 1'
#
loop_
_entity.id
_entity.type
_entity.pdbx_description
1 polymer ?
#
loop_
_entity_poly.entity_id
_entity_poly.type
_entity_poly.pdbx_seq_one_letter_code
_entity_poly.pdbx_strand_id
1 'polypeptide(L)'
;MSSAVKLRILNAVGAVVFTVYGILIKSYPTAFLNGVSVIADIYYIVKLLRSGNHFSARQVYAGEVGLDEFIRVYRNDIAHHFPSYDFQMNDTDLIFFVYADANPVGILIGTQTENQGIRVKLDYSTPRFRDCSVGNFLYGELAGSGITELVCAGGTADHETYLKRVGFRKEGSPFVKKLN
;
A
#
# COMPACT_ATOMS: atom_id res chain seq x y z
N MET A 1 -4.68 -7.31 -7.21
CA MET A 1 -5.64 -6.97 -8.29
C MET A 1 -7.05 -6.96 -7.71
N SER A 2 -7.80 -5.88 -7.90
CA SER A 2 -9.19 -5.80 -7.44
C SER A 2 -10.05 -6.85 -8.15
N SER A 3 -11.10 -7.35 -7.47
CA SER A 3 -12.06 -8.31 -8.03
C SER A 3 -12.65 -7.80 -9.36
N ALA A 4 -12.86 -6.49 -9.46
CA ALA A 4 -13.37 -5.84 -10.67
C ALA A 4 -12.45 -6.01 -11.90
N VAL A 5 -11.12 -5.90 -11.72
CA VAL A 5 -10.17 -6.10 -12.83
C VAL A 5 -10.17 -7.55 -13.31
N LYS A 6 -10.22 -8.52 -12.39
CA LYS A 6 -10.29 -9.94 -12.76
C LYS A 6 -11.55 -10.26 -13.56
N LEU A 7 -12.70 -9.71 -13.13
CA LEU A 7 -13.96 -9.91 -13.82
C LEU A 7 -13.92 -9.31 -15.24
N ARG A 8 -13.37 -8.11 -15.40
CA ARG A 8 -13.21 -7.45 -16.69
C ARG A 8 -12.30 -8.23 -17.64
N ILE A 9 -11.19 -8.77 -17.13
CA ILE A 9 -10.28 -9.60 -17.94
C ILE A 9 -11.01 -10.86 -18.44
N LEU A 10 -11.75 -11.54 -17.56
CA LEU A 10 -12.51 -12.73 -17.94
C LEU A 10 -13.55 -12.42 -19.01
N ASN A 11 -14.27 -11.29 -18.86
CA ASN A 11 -15.26 -10.84 -19.83
C ASN A 11 -14.62 -10.51 -21.19
N ALA A 12 -13.50 -9.78 -21.19
CA ALA A 12 -12.75 -9.46 -22.41
C ALA A 12 -12.30 -10.72 -23.15
N VAL A 13 -11.79 -11.71 -22.45
CA VAL A 13 -11.39 -13.01 -23.05
C VAL A 13 -12.58 -13.68 -23.71
N GLY A 14 -13.73 -13.75 -23.02
CA GLY A 14 -14.96 -14.31 -23.60
C GLY A 14 -15.42 -13.54 -24.84
N ALA A 15 -15.41 -12.21 -24.78
CA ALA A 15 -15.80 -11.37 -25.91
C ALA A 15 -14.87 -11.55 -27.13
N VAL A 16 -13.55 -11.72 -26.93
CA VAL A 16 -12.62 -12.03 -28.02
C VAL A 16 -12.98 -13.36 -28.68
N VAL A 17 -13.23 -14.42 -27.91
CA VAL A 17 -13.61 -15.73 -28.43
C VAL A 17 -14.90 -15.63 -29.25
N PHE A 18 -15.92 -14.93 -28.74
CA PHE A 18 -17.18 -14.75 -29.45
C PHE A 18 -17.05 -13.85 -30.68
N THR A 19 -16.14 -12.89 -30.69
CA THR A 19 -15.84 -12.08 -31.90
C THR A 19 -15.27 -12.97 -33.00
N VAL A 20 -14.26 -13.78 -32.68
CA VAL A 20 -13.66 -14.73 -33.66
C VAL A 20 -14.69 -15.73 -34.15
N TYR A 21 -15.46 -16.32 -33.25
CA TYR A 21 -16.52 -17.26 -33.62
C TYR A 21 -17.56 -16.61 -34.54
N GLY A 22 -18.02 -15.40 -34.23
CA GLY A 22 -18.97 -14.65 -35.06
C GLY A 22 -18.45 -14.39 -36.49
N ILE A 23 -17.16 -14.09 -36.63
CA ILE A 23 -16.51 -13.93 -37.94
C ILE A 23 -16.54 -15.26 -38.71
N LEU A 24 -16.14 -16.37 -38.07
CA LEU A 24 -16.07 -17.68 -38.69
C LEU A 24 -17.42 -18.20 -39.22
N ILE A 25 -18.50 -17.95 -38.48
CA ILE A 25 -19.86 -18.32 -38.88
C ILE A 25 -20.57 -17.25 -39.73
N LYS A 26 -19.84 -16.15 -40.09
CA LYS A 26 -20.38 -15.02 -40.86
C LYS A 26 -21.55 -14.29 -40.17
N SER A 27 -21.63 -14.40 -38.83
CA SER A 27 -22.60 -13.62 -38.03
C SER A 27 -21.99 -12.27 -37.64
N TYR A 28 -21.99 -11.35 -38.60
CA TYR A 28 -21.41 -10.00 -38.45
C TYR A 28 -21.98 -9.20 -37.27
N PRO A 29 -23.31 -9.23 -36.99
CA PRO A 29 -23.83 -8.52 -35.80
C PRO A 29 -23.21 -9.04 -34.47
N THR A 30 -23.06 -10.35 -34.33
CA THR A 30 -22.45 -10.96 -33.15
C THR A 30 -20.97 -10.57 -33.01
N ALA A 31 -20.21 -10.61 -34.11
CA ALA A 31 -18.81 -10.20 -34.13
C ALA A 31 -18.65 -8.73 -33.77
N PHE A 32 -19.52 -7.86 -34.32
CA PHE A 32 -19.48 -6.41 -34.03
C PHE A 32 -19.75 -6.10 -32.56
N LEU A 33 -20.83 -6.64 -31.98
CA LEU A 33 -21.20 -6.39 -30.58
C LEU A 33 -20.12 -6.85 -29.60
N ASN A 34 -19.56 -8.05 -29.82
CA ASN A 34 -18.48 -8.54 -28.96
C ASN A 34 -17.18 -7.77 -29.18
N GLY A 35 -16.86 -7.33 -30.40
CA GLY A 35 -15.70 -6.48 -30.67
C GLY A 35 -15.79 -5.13 -29.92
N VAL A 36 -16.96 -4.49 -29.93
CA VAL A 36 -17.19 -3.27 -29.12
C VAL A 36 -17.01 -3.54 -27.62
N SER A 37 -17.49 -4.69 -27.13
CA SER A 37 -17.29 -5.11 -25.73
C SER A 37 -15.82 -5.27 -25.37
N VAL A 38 -15.00 -5.84 -26.24
CA VAL A 38 -13.53 -5.96 -26.04
C VAL A 38 -12.90 -4.57 -25.86
N ILE A 39 -13.24 -3.61 -26.73
CA ILE A 39 -12.71 -2.26 -26.67
C ILE A 39 -13.12 -1.59 -25.34
N ALA A 40 -14.39 -1.71 -24.95
CA ALA A 40 -14.88 -1.17 -23.69
C ALA A 40 -14.16 -1.80 -22.48
N ASP A 41 -14.00 -3.12 -22.45
CA ASP A 41 -13.32 -3.80 -21.35
C ASP A 41 -11.84 -3.38 -21.26
N ILE A 42 -11.12 -3.26 -22.36
CA ILE A 42 -9.74 -2.74 -22.40
C ILE A 42 -9.69 -1.32 -21.82
N TYR A 43 -10.57 -0.43 -22.26
CA TYR A 43 -10.65 0.94 -21.75
C TYR A 43 -10.85 0.98 -20.23
N TYR A 44 -11.79 0.20 -19.72
CA TYR A 44 -12.06 0.15 -18.28
C TYR A 44 -10.93 -0.53 -17.48
N ILE A 45 -10.28 -1.57 -18.04
CA ILE A 45 -9.11 -2.19 -17.40
C ILE A 45 -7.98 -1.15 -17.28
N VAL A 46 -7.67 -0.43 -18.36
CA VAL A 46 -6.64 0.62 -18.33
C VAL A 46 -7.01 1.73 -17.35
N LYS A 47 -8.27 2.16 -17.33
CA LYS A 47 -8.77 3.16 -16.37
C LYS A 47 -8.64 2.70 -14.93
N LEU A 48 -9.02 1.46 -14.61
CA LEU A 48 -8.90 0.88 -13.27
C LEU A 48 -7.45 0.68 -12.82
N LEU A 49 -6.54 0.37 -13.76
CA LEU A 49 -5.11 0.25 -13.46
C LEU A 49 -4.43 1.61 -13.30
N ARG A 50 -4.92 2.63 -14.01
CA ARG A 50 -4.41 4.01 -13.92
C ARG A 50 -5.04 4.83 -12.79
N SER A 51 -6.16 4.39 -12.23
CA SER A 51 -6.76 5.02 -11.06
C SER A 51 -5.84 4.77 -9.86
N GLY A 52 -4.87 5.66 -9.69
CA GLY A 52 -4.00 5.67 -8.53
C GLY A 52 -4.84 5.88 -7.27
N ASN A 53 -4.50 5.19 -6.20
CA ASN A 53 -5.08 5.48 -4.89
C ASN A 53 -4.65 6.90 -4.50
N HIS A 54 -5.59 7.75 -4.13
CA HIS A 54 -5.27 9.02 -3.51
C HIS A 54 -4.86 8.74 -2.07
N PHE A 55 -3.56 8.83 -1.81
CA PHE A 55 -3.05 8.70 -0.46
C PHE A 55 -3.16 10.02 0.28
N SER A 56 -3.45 9.94 1.56
CA SER A 56 -3.32 11.03 2.52
C SER A 56 -2.74 10.51 3.83
N ALA A 57 -1.92 11.32 4.49
CA ALA A 57 -1.36 10.99 5.79
C ALA A 57 -1.99 11.88 6.86
N ARG A 58 -2.26 11.30 8.03
CA ARG A 58 -2.75 12.03 9.19
C ARG A 58 -2.02 11.55 10.43
N GLN A 59 -1.55 12.49 11.23
CA GLN A 59 -1.09 12.20 12.57
C GLN A 59 -2.29 11.92 13.48
N VAL A 60 -2.18 10.88 14.28
CA VAL A 60 -3.19 10.45 15.26
C VAL A 60 -2.52 10.25 16.61
N TYR A 61 -3.33 10.15 17.66
CA TYR A 61 -2.82 10.00 19.03
C TYR A 61 -3.17 8.63 19.60
N ALA A 62 -2.38 8.17 20.56
CA ALA A 62 -2.67 6.95 21.29
C ALA A 62 -4.07 7.03 21.93
N GLY A 63 -4.83 5.91 21.82
CA GLY A 63 -6.21 5.82 22.30
C GLY A 63 -7.30 6.34 21.35
N GLU A 64 -6.96 6.79 20.14
CA GLU A 64 -7.99 7.03 19.11
C GLU A 64 -8.66 5.71 18.70
N VAL A 65 -9.99 5.68 18.68
CA VAL A 65 -10.80 4.47 18.41
C VAL A 65 -10.42 3.82 17.07
N GLY A 66 -10.13 4.61 16.05
CA GLY A 66 -9.71 4.10 14.73
C GLY A 66 -8.36 3.39 14.75
N LEU A 67 -7.45 3.82 15.65
CA LEU A 67 -6.14 3.22 15.83
C LEU A 67 -6.25 1.85 16.52
N ASP A 68 -6.99 1.78 17.60
CA ASP A 68 -7.20 0.54 18.35
C ASP A 68 -7.89 -0.52 17.48
N GLU A 69 -8.89 -0.10 16.69
CA GLU A 69 -9.59 -0.99 15.77
C GLU A 69 -8.65 -1.50 14.66
N PHE A 70 -7.83 -0.64 14.06
CA PHE A 70 -6.87 -1.03 13.04
C PHE A 70 -5.87 -2.06 13.59
N ILE A 71 -5.28 -1.77 14.76
CA ILE A 71 -4.35 -2.68 15.42
C ILE A 71 -5.03 -4.01 15.76
N ARG A 72 -6.27 -3.98 16.24
CA ARG A 72 -7.04 -5.18 16.56
C ARG A 72 -7.27 -6.06 15.34
N VAL A 73 -7.67 -5.47 14.21
CA VAL A 73 -7.95 -6.20 12.96
C VAL A 73 -6.68 -6.83 12.39
N TYR A 74 -5.58 -6.09 12.40
CA TYR A 74 -4.31 -6.55 11.77
C TYR A 74 -3.31 -7.15 12.77
N ARG A 75 -3.69 -7.35 14.04
CA ARG A 75 -2.78 -7.80 15.10
C ARG A 75 -1.96 -9.03 14.74
N ASN A 76 -2.60 -10.07 14.21
CA ASN A 76 -1.92 -11.32 13.88
C ASN A 76 -0.94 -11.14 12.72
N ASP A 77 -1.30 -10.33 11.75
CA ASP A 77 -0.47 -10.06 10.59
C ASP A 77 0.72 -9.16 10.96
N ILE A 78 0.50 -8.16 11.82
CA ILE A 78 1.56 -7.32 12.39
C ILE A 78 2.54 -8.20 13.21
N ALA A 79 2.04 -9.03 14.11
CA ALA A 79 2.88 -9.90 14.93
C ALA A 79 3.72 -10.88 14.09
N HIS A 80 3.19 -11.34 12.96
CA HIS A 80 3.93 -12.20 12.05
C HIS A 80 5.13 -11.49 11.39
N HIS A 81 4.97 -10.22 10.99
CA HIS A 81 6.01 -9.46 10.31
C HIS A 81 6.93 -8.68 11.26
N PHE A 82 6.41 -8.31 12.42
CA PHE A 82 7.11 -7.56 13.48
C PHE A 82 7.03 -8.29 14.82
N PRO A 83 7.70 -9.45 14.96
CA PRO A 83 7.58 -10.28 16.17
C PRO A 83 8.12 -9.58 17.43
N SER A 84 8.98 -8.59 17.30
CA SER A 84 9.53 -7.81 18.41
C SER A 84 8.67 -6.60 18.80
N TYR A 85 7.56 -6.35 18.12
CA TYR A 85 6.67 -5.23 18.44
C TYR A 85 5.71 -5.65 19.57
N ASP A 86 5.73 -4.91 20.67
CA ASP A 86 5.01 -5.24 21.92
C ASP A 86 3.56 -4.71 21.96
N PHE A 87 3.10 -4.04 20.91
CA PHE A 87 1.79 -3.40 20.82
C PHE A 87 1.52 -2.33 21.90
N GLN A 88 2.58 -1.83 22.53
CA GLN A 88 2.47 -0.74 23.50
C GLN A 88 2.70 0.59 22.79
N MET A 89 1.78 1.50 23.00
CA MET A 89 1.82 2.87 22.49
C MET A 89 1.86 3.81 23.69
N ASN A 90 2.76 4.80 23.62
CA ASN A 90 2.90 5.82 24.65
C ASN A 90 2.37 7.15 24.11
N ASP A 91 1.95 8.03 25.00
CA ASP A 91 1.47 9.38 24.63
C ASP A 91 2.52 10.23 23.90
N THR A 92 3.81 9.86 24.05
CA THR A 92 4.93 10.51 23.36
C THR A 92 5.24 9.93 21.99
N ASP A 93 4.56 8.87 21.57
CA ASP A 93 4.77 8.27 20.26
C ASP A 93 4.16 9.13 19.16
N LEU A 94 4.92 9.28 18.08
CA LEU A 94 4.42 9.83 16.83
C LEU A 94 3.75 8.73 16.04
N ILE A 95 2.46 8.89 15.76
CA ILE A 95 1.65 7.89 15.07
C ILE A 95 1.07 8.54 13.82
N PHE A 96 1.32 7.94 12.66
CA PHE A 96 0.79 8.40 11.40
C PHE A 96 -0.01 7.30 10.72
N PHE A 97 -1.26 7.59 10.39
CA PHE A 97 -2.04 6.78 9.48
C PHE A 97 -1.85 7.23 8.04
N VAL A 98 -1.80 6.27 7.13
CA VAL A 98 -1.95 6.50 5.70
C VAL A 98 -3.29 5.94 5.25
N TYR A 99 -4.05 6.78 4.59
CA TYR A 99 -5.33 6.43 4.00
C TYR A 99 -5.19 6.33 2.48
N ALA A 100 -5.83 5.33 1.90
CA ALA A 100 -6.12 5.29 0.47
C ALA A 100 -7.62 5.61 0.30
N ASP A 101 -7.91 6.76 -0.28
CA ASP A 101 -9.23 7.38 -0.24
C ASP A 101 -9.69 7.58 1.22
N ALA A 102 -10.70 6.84 1.69
CA ALA A 102 -11.20 6.92 3.06
C ALA A 102 -10.79 5.73 3.94
N ASN A 103 -10.00 4.78 3.42
CA ASN A 103 -9.65 3.56 4.14
C ASN A 103 -8.23 3.63 4.70
N PRO A 104 -7.99 3.31 5.98
CA PRO A 104 -6.66 3.22 6.53
C PRO A 104 -5.94 2.01 5.93
N VAL A 105 -4.78 2.25 5.31
CA VAL A 105 -4.02 1.23 4.59
C VAL A 105 -2.60 1.05 5.10
N GLY A 106 -2.12 1.96 5.94
CA GLY A 106 -0.81 1.88 6.55
C GLY A 106 -0.73 2.67 7.84
N ILE A 107 0.23 2.30 8.67
CA ILE A 107 0.53 2.98 9.94
C ILE A 107 2.03 3.00 10.17
N LEU A 108 2.53 4.14 10.63
CA LEU A 108 3.87 4.28 11.17
C LEU A 108 3.78 4.74 12.61
N ILE A 109 4.46 4.03 13.51
CA ILE A 109 4.58 4.38 14.92
C ILE A 109 6.06 4.51 15.25
N GLY A 110 6.44 5.56 15.93
CA GLY A 110 7.82 5.78 16.34
C GLY A 110 7.95 6.87 17.40
N THR A 111 9.16 7.03 17.90
CA THR A 111 9.52 8.09 18.85
C THR A 111 10.38 9.14 18.17
N GLN A 112 10.17 10.39 18.52
CA GLN A 112 11.01 11.49 18.03
C GLN A 112 12.44 11.34 18.56
N THR A 113 13.43 11.60 17.70
CA THR A 113 14.85 11.67 18.10
C THR A 113 15.28 13.13 18.26
N GLU A 114 16.40 13.35 18.94
CA GLU A 114 16.96 14.71 19.19
C GLU A 114 17.25 15.47 17.89
N ASN A 115 17.54 14.77 16.79
CA ASN A 115 17.89 15.37 15.49
C ASN A 115 16.69 15.54 14.55
N GLN A 116 15.49 15.75 15.05
CA GLN A 116 14.25 15.85 14.26
C GLN A 116 14.00 14.60 13.38
N GLY A 117 14.51 13.45 13.78
CA GLY A 117 14.23 12.17 13.16
C GLY A 117 13.14 11.40 13.89
N ILE A 118 12.79 10.24 13.34
CA ILE A 118 11.86 9.28 13.98
C ILE A 118 12.56 7.94 14.11
N ARG A 119 12.61 7.41 15.34
CA ARG A 119 12.94 6.02 15.59
C ARG A 119 11.68 5.18 15.42
N VAL A 120 11.63 4.45 14.32
CA VAL A 120 10.47 3.66 13.92
C VAL A 120 10.35 2.42 14.80
N LYS A 121 9.20 2.23 15.44
CA LYS A 121 8.82 1.03 16.20
C LYS A 121 8.01 0.06 15.33
N LEU A 122 7.11 0.61 14.50
CA LEU A 122 6.28 -0.12 13.58
C LEU A 122 6.12 0.67 12.29
N ASP A 123 6.33 0.03 11.15
CA ASP A 123 6.00 0.53 9.82
C ASP A 123 5.25 -0.57 9.08
N TYR A 124 3.93 -0.47 9.08
CA TYR A 124 3.07 -1.53 8.60
C TYR A 124 2.14 -1.03 7.50
N SER A 125 2.06 -1.81 6.42
CA SER A 125 1.08 -1.64 5.35
C SER A 125 0.20 -2.89 5.25
N THR A 126 -1.09 -2.66 5.02
CA THR A 126 -2.04 -3.77 4.85
C THR A 126 -1.67 -4.65 3.66
N PRO A 127 -2.02 -5.95 3.64
CA PRO A 127 -1.57 -6.92 2.63
C PRO A 127 -1.76 -6.49 1.18
N ARG A 128 -2.79 -5.70 0.91
CA ARG A 128 -3.10 -5.19 -0.43
C ARG A 128 -2.14 -4.09 -0.92
N PHE A 129 -1.45 -3.41 0.00
CA PHE A 129 -0.63 -2.23 -0.26
C PHE A 129 0.85 -2.44 0.09
N ARG A 130 1.35 -3.68 -0.01
CA ARG A 130 2.76 -4.04 0.26
C ARG A 130 3.67 -3.86 -0.95
N ASP A 131 3.29 -3.00 -1.88
CA ASP A 131 4.07 -2.63 -3.06
C ASP A 131 5.04 -1.45 -2.83
N CYS A 132 5.26 -1.06 -1.57
CA CYS A 132 6.04 0.10 -1.12
C CYS A 132 5.41 1.47 -1.43
N SER A 133 4.23 1.54 -2.03
CA SER A 133 3.60 2.83 -2.38
C SER A 133 3.23 3.64 -1.13
N VAL A 134 2.70 2.98 -0.12
CA VAL A 134 2.30 3.58 1.17
C VAL A 134 3.50 4.17 1.91
N GLY A 135 4.58 3.38 2.07
CA GLY A 135 5.80 3.84 2.74
C GLY A 135 6.45 5.00 2.01
N ASN A 136 6.61 4.91 0.67
CA ASN A 136 7.21 5.99 -0.11
C ASN A 136 6.39 7.28 -0.05
N PHE A 137 5.06 7.20 -0.08
CA PHE A 137 4.19 8.34 0.10
C PHE A 137 4.39 8.98 1.48
N LEU A 138 4.29 8.17 2.55
CA LEU A 138 4.42 8.67 3.92
C LEU A 138 5.78 9.32 4.18
N TYR A 139 6.85 8.72 3.70
CA TYR A 139 8.20 9.29 3.88
C TYR A 139 8.36 10.63 3.15
N GLY A 140 7.71 10.81 2.01
CA GLY A 140 7.65 12.11 1.32
C GLY A 140 6.91 13.18 2.14
N GLU A 141 5.76 12.83 2.74
CA GLU A 141 5.01 13.73 3.62
C GLU A 141 5.80 14.10 4.89
N LEU A 142 6.48 13.11 5.50
CA LEU A 142 7.33 13.35 6.67
C LEU A 142 8.51 14.27 6.35
N ALA A 143 9.15 14.12 5.18
CA ALA A 143 10.19 15.04 4.71
C ALA A 143 9.65 16.47 4.60
N GLY A 144 8.47 16.64 4.00
CA GLY A 144 7.79 17.94 3.90
C GLY A 144 7.41 18.56 5.25
N SER A 145 7.27 17.74 6.29
CA SER A 145 6.96 18.18 7.66
C SER A 145 8.21 18.47 8.51
N GLY A 146 9.40 18.43 7.92
CA GLY A 146 10.66 18.74 8.60
C GLY A 146 11.31 17.57 9.33
N ILE A 147 10.84 16.36 9.13
CA ILE A 147 11.52 15.15 9.63
C ILE A 147 12.73 14.88 8.73
N THR A 148 13.91 14.78 9.34
CA THR A 148 15.19 14.68 8.62
C THR A 148 15.61 13.25 8.34
N GLU A 149 15.25 12.30 9.24
CA GLU A 149 15.65 10.92 9.10
C GLU A 149 14.67 9.94 9.77
N LEU A 150 14.68 8.73 9.26
CA LEU A 150 14.00 7.58 9.87
C LEU A 150 15.04 6.55 10.27
N VAL A 151 14.96 6.08 11.50
CA VAL A 151 15.85 5.04 12.06
C VAL A 151 15.02 3.84 12.42
N CYS A 152 15.29 2.70 11.80
CA CYS A 152 14.55 1.47 12.02
C CYS A 152 15.49 0.35 12.49
N ALA A 153 15.09 -0.40 13.51
CA ALA A 153 15.78 -1.63 13.86
C ALA A 153 15.59 -2.67 12.75
N GLY A 154 16.61 -3.47 12.48
CA GLY A 154 16.45 -4.65 11.64
C GLY A 154 15.45 -5.62 12.27
N GLY A 155 14.85 -6.46 11.41
CA GLY A 155 13.87 -7.45 11.85
C GLY A 155 14.01 -8.76 11.09
N THR A 156 12.91 -9.28 10.57
CA THR A 156 12.91 -10.46 9.70
C THR A 156 13.61 -10.18 8.38
N ALA A 157 14.06 -11.22 7.68
CA ALA A 157 14.71 -11.08 6.36
C ALA A 157 13.80 -10.34 5.34
N ASP A 158 12.49 -10.58 5.41
CA ASP A 158 11.52 -9.89 4.55
C ASP A 158 11.42 -8.40 4.89
N HIS A 159 11.45 -8.05 6.18
CA HIS A 159 11.46 -6.67 6.63
C HIS A 159 12.75 -5.94 6.22
N GLU A 160 13.92 -6.57 6.35
CA GLU A 160 15.18 -5.98 5.86
C GLU A 160 15.18 -5.77 4.34
N THR A 161 14.57 -6.71 3.59
CA THR A 161 14.42 -6.58 2.13
C THR A 161 13.49 -5.42 1.77
N TYR A 162 12.39 -5.24 2.50
CA TYR A 162 11.50 -4.10 2.35
C TYR A 162 12.24 -2.79 2.64
N LEU A 163 12.95 -2.67 3.77
CA LEU A 163 13.68 -1.46 4.15
C LEU A 163 14.68 -1.03 3.06
N LYS A 164 15.44 -2.00 2.50
CA LYS A 164 16.36 -1.70 1.39
C LYS A 164 15.62 -1.20 0.13
N ARG A 165 14.47 -1.80 -0.18
CA ARG A 165 13.66 -1.41 -1.35
C ARG A 165 13.08 0.00 -1.23
N VAL A 166 12.70 0.43 -0.03
CA VAL A 166 12.21 1.79 0.22
C VAL A 166 13.34 2.79 0.53
N GLY A 167 14.61 2.38 0.39
CA GLY A 167 15.75 3.28 0.39
C GLY A 167 16.44 3.46 1.74
N PHE A 168 16.20 2.60 2.72
CA PHE A 168 17.02 2.56 3.94
C PHE A 168 18.39 1.96 3.65
N ARG A 169 19.41 2.50 4.31
CA ARG A 169 20.78 2.00 4.29
C ARG A 169 21.13 1.44 5.66
N LYS A 170 21.88 0.34 5.67
CA LYS A 170 22.35 -0.25 6.93
C LYS A 170 23.57 0.55 7.43
N GLU A 171 23.40 1.23 8.55
CA GLU A 171 24.48 1.96 9.23
C GLU A 171 24.77 1.27 10.58
N GLY A 172 25.67 0.29 10.54
CA GLY A 172 25.94 -0.58 11.70
C GLY A 172 24.76 -1.53 11.98
N SER A 173 24.17 -1.46 13.17
CA SER A 173 22.99 -2.26 13.55
C SER A 173 21.67 -1.73 12.99
N PRO A 174 21.35 -0.40 13.08
CA PRO A 174 20.10 0.11 12.55
C PRO A 174 20.15 0.33 11.04
N PHE A 175 18.94 0.40 10.45
CA PHE A 175 18.70 0.91 9.12
C PHE A 175 18.31 2.38 9.21
N VAL A 176 18.96 3.23 8.41
CA VAL A 176 18.73 4.68 8.40
C VAL A 176 18.30 5.11 7.00
N LYS A 177 17.28 5.95 6.94
CA LYS A 177 16.88 6.66 5.72
C LYS A 177 16.85 8.15 5.99
N LYS A 178 17.70 8.90 5.29
CA LYS A 178 17.64 10.36 5.28
C LYS A 178 16.49 10.82 4.39
N LEU A 179 15.69 11.73 4.90
CA LEU A 179 14.59 12.36 4.21
C LEU A 179 15.08 13.75 3.74
N ASN A 180 15.11 13.98 2.44
CA ASN A 180 15.54 15.25 1.85
C ASN A 180 14.32 15.96 1.25
#